data_a8a32ed39f0387e2645b67d481506247
#
_entry.id   a8a32ed39f0387e2645b67d481506247
#
_cell.length_a   1.000
_cell.length_b   1.000
_cell.length_c   1.000
_cell.angle_alpha   90.00
_cell.angle_beta   90.00
_cell.angle_gamma   90.00
#
_symmetry.space_group_name_H-M   'P 1'
#
loop_
_entity.id
_entity.type
_entity.pdbx_description
1 polymer ?
#
loop_
_entity_poly.entity_id
_entity_poly.type
_entity_poly.pdbx_seq_one_letter_code
_entity_poly.pdbx_strand_id
1 'polypeptide(L)'
;RGNRAKRGLVPFDLAEERANNARLIESFPRELFAEHANCGDDSDVPVFIVGMPRAGSTLLEQILDSHPRIHGAGEINDLWQVASRLGEWLPPGGRMPEDVGRIGAAGWTELGRRYVARLTAHAADADRIVDKLPFNYTMIGLIRLMLPRARVIHCVRDPRDTCISCYTTSFGNDRGFTTDLAELGETYRLYWRLMQHWQSVLPGMVHEVRYERLVDDLETTTRETLDFLGLEWSDDCLEYHRNPRLVTTASMTQVRQPAYRSSIGRWRRYEPHLGALLEALGDLTDYGIEPDKE
;
A
#
# COMPACT_ATOMS: atom_id res chain seq x y z
N ARG A 1 14.42 -15.20 -19.62
CA ARG A 1 14.89 -16.52 -19.10
C ARG A 1 14.78 -16.56 -17.56
N GLY A 2 15.20 -15.55 -16.83
CA GLY A 2 15.12 -15.51 -15.35
C GLY A 2 13.72 -15.72 -14.79
N ASN A 3 12.73 -14.96 -15.28
CA ASN A 3 11.34 -15.09 -14.83
C ASN A 3 10.74 -16.48 -15.09
N ARG A 4 11.07 -17.11 -16.25
CA ARG A 4 10.62 -18.48 -16.53
C ARG A 4 11.21 -19.50 -15.53
N ALA A 5 12.48 -19.35 -15.15
CA ALA A 5 13.11 -20.20 -14.14
C ALA A 5 12.48 -19.95 -12.75
N LYS A 6 12.26 -18.69 -12.38
CA LYS A 6 11.63 -18.31 -11.11
C LYS A 6 10.20 -18.84 -11.01
N ARG A 7 9.42 -18.83 -12.11
CA ARG A 7 8.05 -19.34 -12.14
C ARG A 7 7.93 -20.80 -11.69
N GLY A 8 8.91 -21.64 -12.02
CA GLY A 8 8.96 -23.02 -11.57
C GLY A 8 9.20 -23.20 -10.07
N LEU A 9 9.73 -22.15 -9.41
CA LEU A 9 10.04 -22.18 -7.97
C LEU A 9 8.95 -21.50 -7.12
N VAL A 10 8.24 -20.54 -7.70
CA VAL A 10 7.22 -19.72 -7.02
C VAL A 10 5.91 -19.83 -7.80
N PRO A 11 5.07 -20.81 -7.47
CA PRO A 11 3.76 -20.95 -8.11
C PRO A 11 2.89 -19.73 -7.82
N PHE A 12 2.00 -19.40 -8.75
CA PHE A 12 0.98 -18.38 -8.60
C PHE A 12 -0.31 -18.88 -9.25
N ASP A 13 -1.41 -18.77 -8.52
CA ASP A 13 -2.75 -19.11 -8.99
C ASP A 13 -3.60 -17.83 -9.11
N LEU A 14 -3.79 -17.37 -10.33
CA LEU A 14 -4.59 -16.19 -10.62
C LEU A 14 -6.08 -16.40 -10.30
N ALA A 15 -6.60 -17.63 -10.40
CA ALA A 15 -7.98 -17.91 -10.07
C ALA A 15 -8.22 -17.81 -8.57
N GLU A 16 -7.29 -18.30 -7.76
CA GLU A 16 -7.32 -18.13 -6.31
C GLU A 16 -7.22 -16.63 -5.91
N GLU A 17 -6.33 -15.86 -6.56
CA GLU A 17 -6.19 -14.43 -6.31
C GLU A 17 -7.49 -13.66 -6.62
N ARG A 18 -8.16 -13.99 -7.75
CA ARG A 18 -9.46 -13.42 -8.10
C ARG A 18 -10.54 -13.76 -7.06
N ALA A 19 -10.56 -15.01 -6.60
CA ALA A 19 -11.50 -15.46 -5.58
C ALA A 19 -11.26 -14.75 -4.24
N ASN A 20 -10.00 -14.59 -3.82
CA ASN A 20 -9.61 -13.86 -2.61
C ASN A 20 -10.03 -12.39 -2.67
N ASN A 21 -9.78 -11.73 -3.81
CA ASN A 21 -10.18 -10.33 -4.01
C ASN A 21 -11.70 -10.15 -3.94
N ALA A 22 -12.46 -11.05 -4.58
CA ALA A 22 -13.92 -11.01 -4.52
C ALA A 22 -14.44 -11.20 -3.09
N ARG A 23 -13.90 -12.17 -2.34
CA ARG A 23 -14.27 -12.41 -0.94
C ARG A 23 -13.98 -11.19 -0.05
N LEU A 24 -12.83 -10.53 -0.23
CA LEU A 24 -12.51 -9.31 0.52
C LEU A 24 -13.56 -8.21 0.24
N ILE A 25 -13.89 -7.95 -1.02
CA ILE A 25 -14.88 -6.93 -1.40
C ILE A 25 -16.25 -7.26 -0.79
N GLU A 26 -16.67 -8.51 -0.85
CA GLU A 26 -17.96 -8.96 -0.33
C GLU A 26 -18.04 -8.90 1.20
N SER A 27 -16.94 -9.23 1.89
CA SER A 27 -16.91 -9.32 3.35
C SER A 27 -16.78 -7.96 4.05
N PHE A 28 -16.42 -6.89 3.34
CA PHE A 28 -16.25 -5.56 3.90
C PHE A 28 -17.18 -4.51 3.26
N PRO A 29 -18.51 -4.67 3.32
CA PRO A 29 -19.43 -3.66 2.83
C PRO A 29 -19.47 -2.44 3.76
N ARG A 30 -20.05 -1.33 3.27
CA ARG A 30 -20.15 -0.06 4.03
C ARG A 30 -20.89 -0.23 5.37
N GLU A 31 -21.91 -1.07 5.39
CA GLU A 31 -22.76 -1.36 6.55
C GLU A 31 -21.94 -1.94 7.71
N LEU A 32 -20.99 -2.81 7.42
CA LEU A 32 -20.08 -3.38 8.41
C LEU A 32 -19.35 -2.29 9.21
N PHE A 33 -18.85 -1.27 8.52
CA PHE A 33 -18.13 -0.18 9.18
C PHE A 33 -19.03 0.75 9.99
N ALA A 34 -20.31 0.88 9.58
CA ALA A 34 -21.31 1.62 10.34
C ALA A 34 -21.68 0.89 11.64
N GLU A 35 -21.88 -0.42 11.57
CA GLU A 35 -22.17 -1.29 12.73
C GLU A 35 -21.03 -1.29 13.76
N HIS A 36 -19.79 -1.13 13.30
CA HIS A 36 -18.58 -1.14 14.12
C HIS A 36 -17.94 0.26 14.27
N ALA A 37 -18.73 1.33 14.15
CA ALA A 37 -18.21 2.70 14.16
C ALA A 37 -17.47 3.10 15.44
N ASN A 38 -17.86 2.51 16.60
CA ASN A 38 -17.30 2.81 17.92
C ASN A 38 -16.36 1.70 18.43
N CYS A 39 -15.76 0.94 17.54
CA CYS A 39 -14.83 -0.13 17.85
C CYS A 39 -13.40 0.28 17.54
N GLY A 40 -12.43 -0.47 18.06
CA GLY A 40 -11.02 -0.30 17.79
C GLY A 40 -10.31 0.57 18.84
N ASP A 41 -9.01 0.75 18.65
CA ASP A 41 -8.16 1.66 19.40
C ASP A 41 -8.18 3.05 18.72
N ASP A 42 -8.39 4.12 19.48
CA ASP A 42 -8.56 5.47 18.95
C ASP A 42 -7.25 6.24 18.73
N SER A 43 -6.10 5.54 18.76
CA SER A 43 -4.80 6.10 18.42
C SER A 43 -4.78 6.63 16.99
N ASP A 44 -4.26 7.84 16.81
CA ASP A 44 -4.01 8.45 15.51
C ASP A 44 -2.54 8.38 15.07
N VAL A 45 -1.70 7.71 15.86
CA VAL A 45 -0.29 7.45 15.56
C VAL A 45 -0.08 6.61 14.29
N PRO A 46 -0.89 5.55 13.99
CA PRO A 46 -0.64 4.68 12.86
C PRO A 46 -0.92 5.36 11.51
N VAL A 47 0.07 5.30 10.62
CA VAL A 47 -0.03 5.67 9.20
C VAL A 47 0.39 4.48 8.36
N PHE A 48 -0.39 4.13 7.36
CA PHE A 48 -0.07 3.03 6.44
C PHE A 48 0.24 3.56 5.05
N ILE A 49 1.38 3.19 4.49
CA ILE A 49 1.67 3.42 3.06
C ILE A 49 1.47 2.11 2.31
N VAL A 50 0.51 2.12 1.41
CA VAL A 50 0.08 0.95 0.63
C VAL A 50 0.15 1.21 -0.87
N GLY A 51 0.05 0.14 -1.67
CA GLY A 51 0.01 0.22 -3.13
C GLY A 51 0.69 -0.98 -3.78
N MET A 52 0.91 -0.92 -5.08
CA MET A 52 1.76 -1.91 -5.75
C MET A 52 3.23 -1.71 -5.39
N PRO A 53 4.04 -2.77 -5.29
CA PRO A 53 5.49 -2.62 -5.25
C PRO A 53 5.97 -1.76 -6.43
N ARG A 54 7.01 -0.94 -6.21
CA ARG A 54 7.58 -0.05 -7.24
C ARG A 54 6.71 1.16 -7.62
N ALA A 55 5.62 1.42 -6.91
CA ALA A 55 4.77 2.60 -7.11
C ALA A 55 5.30 3.89 -6.43
N GLY A 56 6.47 3.86 -5.79
CA GLY A 56 7.06 5.04 -5.15
C GLY A 56 6.91 5.09 -3.62
N SER A 57 6.33 4.07 -2.99
CA SER A 57 6.09 4.01 -1.54
C SER A 57 7.35 4.23 -0.68
N THR A 58 8.51 3.75 -1.13
CA THR A 58 9.80 3.97 -0.42
C THR A 58 10.25 5.43 -0.51
N LEU A 59 10.02 6.10 -1.64
CA LEU A 59 10.34 7.53 -1.79
C LEU A 59 9.45 8.35 -0.85
N LEU A 60 8.16 8.11 -0.86
CA LEU A 60 7.22 8.82 0.01
C LEU A 60 7.53 8.58 1.49
N GLU A 61 7.79 7.33 1.88
CA GLU A 61 8.20 7.02 3.25
C GLU A 61 9.46 7.78 3.66
N GLN A 62 10.47 7.87 2.79
CA GLN A 62 11.71 8.59 3.06
C GLN A 62 11.48 10.10 3.22
N ILE A 63 10.59 10.68 2.41
CA ILE A 63 10.18 12.08 2.51
C ILE A 63 9.49 12.33 3.87
N LEU A 64 8.52 11.49 4.22
CA LEU A 64 7.77 11.63 5.47
C LEU A 64 8.65 11.38 6.70
N ASP A 65 9.55 10.40 6.68
CA ASP A 65 10.50 10.11 7.78
C ASP A 65 11.52 11.24 7.99
N SER A 66 11.68 12.15 7.03
CA SER A 66 12.50 13.34 7.22
C SER A 66 11.80 14.42 8.05
N HIS A 67 10.48 14.33 8.23
CA HIS A 67 9.73 15.21 9.11
C HIS A 67 10.01 14.90 10.58
N PRO A 68 10.31 15.89 11.45
CA PRO A 68 10.76 15.65 12.85
C PRO A 68 9.74 14.93 13.74
N ARG A 69 8.47 14.90 13.37
CA ARG A 69 7.37 14.26 14.12
C ARG A 69 6.90 12.95 13.50
N ILE A 70 7.53 12.47 12.44
CA ILE A 70 7.17 11.22 11.76
C ILE A 70 8.34 10.23 11.85
N HIS A 71 8.03 8.96 12.10
CA HIS A 71 8.99 7.87 12.03
C HIS A 71 8.55 6.83 10.99
N GLY A 72 9.44 6.52 10.05
CA GLY A 72 9.23 5.45 9.07
C GLY A 72 9.70 4.11 9.60
N ALA A 73 8.79 3.21 9.96
CA ALA A 73 9.15 1.89 10.48
C ALA A 73 9.58 0.89 9.40
N GLY A 74 9.37 1.20 8.11
CA GLY A 74 9.74 0.31 7.01
C GLY A 74 8.70 -0.76 6.71
N GLU A 75 9.15 -1.84 6.07
CA GLU A 75 8.32 -3.01 5.75
C GLU A 75 8.26 -3.95 6.96
N ILE A 76 7.43 -3.57 7.96
CA ILE A 76 7.22 -4.34 9.18
C ILE A 76 6.07 -5.35 9.01
N ASN A 77 6.11 -6.44 9.77
CA ASN A 77 5.08 -7.48 9.74
C ASN A 77 4.10 -7.41 10.92
N ASP A 78 4.09 -6.30 11.67
CA ASP A 78 3.32 -6.19 12.91
C ASP A 78 1.81 -6.31 12.68
N LEU A 79 1.29 -5.69 11.62
CA LEU A 79 -0.11 -5.80 11.24
C LEU A 79 -0.50 -7.27 10.94
N TRP A 80 0.32 -7.98 10.16
CA TRP A 80 0.08 -9.38 9.81
C TRP A 80 0.17 -10.31 11.02
N GLN A 81 1.08 -10.04 11.96
CA GLN A 81 1.18 -10.79 13.20
C GLN A 81 -0.04 -10.59 14.09
N VAL A 82 -0.58 -9.36 14.18
CA VAL A 82 -1.82 -9.10 14.92
C VAL A 82 -3.01 -9.75 14.20
N ALA A 83 -3.11 -9.61 12.88
CA ALA A 83 -4.17 -10.20 12.09
C ALA A 83 -4.19 -11.74 12.15
N SER A 84 -3.04 -12.39 12.33
CA SER A 84 -2.98 -13.86 12.54
C SER A 84 -3.71 -14.33 13.80
N ARG A 85 -4.03 -13.40 14.72
CA ARG A 85 -4.77 -13.67 15.97
C ARG A 85 -6.28 -13.42 15.85
N LEU A 86 -6.78 -13.00 14.69
CA LEU A 86 -8.23 -12.76 14.49
C LEU A 86 -9.08 -13.97 14.84
N GLY A 87 -8.58 -15.18 14.59
CA GLY A 87 -9.25 -16.43 14.95
C GLY A 87 -9.57 -16.59 16.44
N GLU A 88 -8.84 -15.92 17.35
CA GLU A 88 -9.10 -15.94 18.80
C GLU A 88 -10.44 -15.24 19.16
N TRP A 89 -10.94 -14.38 18.27
CA TRP A 89 -12.14 -13.55 18.45
C TRP A 89 -13.32 -14.00 17.60
N LEU A 90 -13.11 -14.97 16.72
CA LEU A 90 -14.17 -15.56 15.92
C LEU A 90 -14.92 -16.64 16.75
N PRO A 91 -16.22 -16.82 16.53
CA PRO A 91 -16.96 -17.93 17.10
C PRO A 91 -16.41 -19.28 16.56
N PRO A 92 -16.67 -20.41 17.24
CA PRO A 92 -16.26 -21.71 16.77
C PRO A 92 -16.66 -21.97 15.32
N GLY A 93 -15.70 -22.38 14.48
CA GLY A 93 -15.89 -22.63 13.05
C GLY A 93 -15.94 -21.38 12.16
N GLY A 94 -15.79 -20.18 12.72
CA GLY A 94 -15.71 -18.93 11.95
C GLY A 94 -14.50 -18.87 11.04
N ARG A 95 -14.64 -18.20 9.91
CA ARG A 95 -13.60 -18.06 8.87
C ARG A 95 -13.38 -16.59 8.50
N MET A 96 -12.16 -16.27 8.16
CA MET A 96 -11.79 -14.97 7.59
C MET A 96 -11.71 -15.08 6.06
N PRO A 97 -12.16 -14.05 5.35
CA PRO A 97 -12.77 -12.80 5.83
C PRO A 97 -14.27 -12.87 6.08
N GLU A 98 -14.94 -13.96 5.74
CA GLU A 98 -16.42 -14.08 5.65
C GLU A 98 -17.12 -13.76 6.97
N ASP A 99 -16.55 -14.15 8.09
CA ASP A 99 -17.13 -13.95 9.44
C ASP A 99 -16.56 -12.72 10.17
N VAL A 100 -15.89 -11.81 9.47
CA VAL A 100 -15.25 -10.63 10.07
C VAL A 100 -16.22 -9.79 10.92
N GLY A 101 -17.47 -9.64 10.50
CA GLY A 101 -18.50 -8.90 11.22
C GLY A 101 -18.96 -9.55 12.54
N ARG A 102 -18.55 -10.79 12.81
CA ARG A 102 -18.89 -11.51 14.06
C ARG A 102 -17.89 -11.23 15.19
N ILE A 103 -16.81 -10.52 14.91
CA ILE A 103 -15.86 -10.06 15.94
C ILE A 103 -16.49 -8.88 16.67
N GLY A 104 -16.68 -9.00 17.98
CA GLY A 104 -17.26 -7.95 18.80
C GLY A 104 -16.33 -6.77 19.05
N ALA A 105 -16.87 -5.65 19.55
CA ALA A 105 -16.14 -4.41 19.82
C ALA A 105 -14.89 -4.62 20.69
N ALA A 106 -14.97 -5.45 21.73
CA ALA A 106 -13.85 -5.78 22.59
C ALA A 106 -12.68 -6.43 21.84
N GLY A 107 -12.99 -7.30 20.85
CA GLY A 107 -11.97 -7.92 19.99
C GLY A 107 -11.24 -6.90 19.14
N TRP A 108 -11.98 -6.01 18.47
CA TRP A 108 -11.39 -4.95 17.66
C TRP A 108 -10.53 -4.00 18.46
N THR A 109 -11.00 -3.59 19.65
CA THR A 109 -10.24 -2.72 20.55
C THR A 109 -8.94 -3.38 21.03
N GLU A 110 -8.99 -4.64 21.43
CA GLU A 110 -7.80 -5.35 21.90
C GLU A 110 -6.79 -5.60 20.77
N LEU A 111 -7.25 -5.96 19.56
CA LEU A 111 -6.38 -6.10 18.39
C LEU A 111 -5.73 -4.78 18.01
N GLY A 112 -6.48 -3.67 18.02
CA GLY A 112 -5.97 -2.32 17.82
C GLY A 112 -4.90 -1.96 18.84
N ARG A 113 -5.19 -2.15 20.14
CA ARG A 113 -4.24 -1.90 21.24
C ARG A 113 -2.94 -2.71 21.09
N ARG A 114 -3.04 -3.98 20.71
CA ARG A 114 -1.86 -4.83 20.44
C ARG A 114 -1.02 -4.28 19.29
N TYR A 115 -1.67 -3.83 18.23
CA TYR A 115 -0.95 -3.24 17.11
C TYR A 115 -0.26 -1.93 17.48
N VAL A 116 -0.97 -1.00 18.13
CA VAL A 116 -0.41 0.28 18.60
C VAL A 116 0.77 0.06 19.52
N ALA A 117 0.67 -0.86 20.47
CA ALA A 117 1.77 -1.18 21.39
C ALA A 117 3.02 -1.71 20.67
N ARG A 118 2.86 -2.48 19.58
CA ARG A 118 3.98 -2.94 18.76
C ARG A 118 4.56 -1.82 17.92
N LEU A 119 3.70 -1.04 17.29
CA LEU A 119 4.10 0.06 16.42
C LEU A 119 4.88 1.13 17.20
N THR A 120 4.38 1.55 18.36
CA THR A 120 5.04 2.56 19.20
C THR A 120 6.36 2.08 19.80
N ALA A 121 6.62 0.78 19.86
CA ALA A 121 7.93 0.25 20.24
C ALA A 121 9.04 0.61 19.23
N HIS A 122 8.71 0.97 17.98
CA HIS A 122 9.68 1.44 16.99
C HIS A 122 10.13 2.88 17.24
N ALA A 123 9.23 3.76 17.74
CA ALA A 123 9.52 5.17 18.03
C ALA A 123 8.50 5.74 19.00
N ALA A 124 8.79 5.69 20.30
CA ALA A 124 7.85 6.06 21.36
C ALA A 124 7.43 7.54 21.34
N ASP A 125 8.29 8.43 20.84
CA ASP A 125 8.09 9.87 20.86
C ASP A 125 7.57 10.45 19.52
N ALA A 126 7.32 9.60 18.53
CA ALA A 126 6.82 10.06 17.23
C ALA A 126 5.30 10.28 17.27
N ASP A 127 4.83 11.39 16.68
CA ASP A 127 3.40 11.66 16.57
C ASP A 127 2.72 10.77 15.54
N ARG A 128 3.46 10.39 14.50
CA ARG A 128 3.02 9.45 13.47
C ARG A 128 4.10 8.41 13.20
N ILE A 129 3.70 7.16 13.08
CA ILE A 129 4.60 6.06 12.71
C ILE A 129 4.06 5.40 11.45
N VAL A 130 4.91 5.35 10.43
CA VAL A 130 4.58 4.83 9.10
C VAL A 130 4.93 3.35 9.02
N ASP A 131 3.90 2.49 8.92
CA ASP A 131 4.02 1.10 8.46
C ASP A 131 3.91 1.10 6.94
N LYS A 132 5.05 0.93 6.27
CA LYS A 132 5.10 0.92 4.82
C LYS A 132 5.29 -0.50 4.30
N LEU A 133 4.22 -1.26 4.22
CA LEU A 133 4.19 -2.55 3.55
C LEU A 133 3.16 -2.48 2.41
N PRO A 134 3.60 -2.47 1.14
CA PRO A 134 2.71 -2.25 -0.01
C PRO A 134 1.45 -3.11 0.02
N PHE A 135 1.56 -4.38 0.38
CA PHE A 135 0.45 -5.34 0.41
C PHE A 135 -0.56 -5.15 1.56
N ASN A 136 -0.31 -4.24 2.49
CA ASN A 136 -1.31 -3.87 3.50
C ASN A 136 -2.60 -3.29 2.88
N TYR A 137 -2.62 -3.03 1.56
CA TYR A 137 -3.85 -2.69 0.86
C TYR A 137 -4.94 -3.77 0.98
N THR A 138 -4.58 -5.02 1.16
CA THR A 138 -5.53 -6.12 1.39
C THR A 138 -6.14 -6.10 2.79
N MET A 139 -5.57 -5.32 3.70
CA MET A 139 -5.95 -5.26 5.11
C MET A 139 -6.63 -3.94 5.52
N ILE A 140 -6.92 -3.03 4.59
CA ILE A 140 -7.50 -1.70 4.91
C ILE A 140 -8.82 -1.84 5.67
N GLY A 141 -9.65 -2.81 5.34
CA GLY A 141 -10.88 -3.09 6.09
C GLY A 141 -10.60 -3.47 7.55
N LEU A 142 -9.61 -4.32 7.80
CA LEU A 142 -9.18 -4.68 9.16
C LEU A 142 -8.55 -3.49 9.89
N ILE A 143 -7.71 -2.72 9.20
CA ILE A 143 -7.13 -1.48 9.75
C ILE A 143 -8.26 -0.58 10.25
N ARG A 144 -9.30 -0.36 9.44
CA ARG A 144 -10.44 0.51 9.84
C ARG A 144 -11.17 0.01 11.08
N LEU A 145 -11.36 -1.30 11.21
CA LEU A 145 -12.05 -1.90 12.36
C LEU A 145 -11.21 -1.85 13.64
N MET A 146 -9.90 -2.08 13.52
CA MET A 146 -8.97 -2.07 14.66
C MET A 146 -8.53 -0.65 15.06
N LEU A 147 -8.39 0.25 14.09
CA LEU A 147 -7.73 1.56 14.21
C LEU A 147 -8.54 2.63 13.46
N PRO A 148 -9.68 3.05 13.99
CA PRO A 148 -10.62 3.93 13.29
C PRO A 148 -10.05 5.30 12.91
N ARG A 149 -8.97 5.75 13.59
CA ARG A 149 -8.30 7.03 13.32
C ARG A 149 -7.00 6.89 12.52
N ALA A 150 -6.60 5.67 12.15
CA ALA A 150 -5.45 5.46 11.29
C ALA A 150 -5.62 6.17 9.93
N ARG A 151 -4.52 6.58 9.35
CA ARG A 151 -4.44 7.19 8.01
C ARG A 151 -3.81 6.21 7.02
N VAL A 152 -4.37 6.12 5.83
CA VAL A 152 -3.83 5.28 4.75
C VAL A 152 -3.41 6.16 3.59
N ILE A 153 -2.18 6.03 3.14
CA ILE A 153 -1.65 6.71 1.96
C ILE A 153 -1.48 5.66 0.87
N HIS A 154 -2.17 5.87 -0.23
CA HIS A 154 -2.16 5.01 -1.40
C HIS A 154 -1.19 5.54 -2.44
N CYS A 155 -0.02 4.91 -2.58
CA CYS A 155 0.94 5.25 -3.63
C CYS A 155 0.51 4.64 -4.95
N VAL A 156 0.27 5.51 -5.94
CA VAL A 156 -0.11 5.14 -7.31
C VAL A 156 0.96 5.61 -8.29
N ARG A 157 1.18 4.84 -9.32
CA ARG A 157 2.07 5.18 -10.45
C ARG A 157 1.50 4.57 -11.71
N ASP A 158 1.87 5.12 -12.89
CA ASP A 158 1.52 4.55 -14.18
C ASP A 158 1.56 3.01 -14.14
N PRO A 159 0.44 2.32 -14.42
CA PRO A 159 0.34 0.87 -14.33
C PRO A 159 1.40 0.14 -15.15
N ARG A 160 1.72 0.68 -16.34
CA ARG A 160 2.72 0.11 -17.26
C ARG A 160 4.12 0.21 -16.68
N ASP A 161 4.49 1.38 -16.12
CA ASP A 161 5.78 1.58 -15.46
C ASP A 161 5.91 0.74 -14.19
N THR A 162 4.84 0.65 -13.41
CA THR A 162 4.79 -0.18 -12.21
C THR A 162 4.99 -1.66 -12.55
N CYS A 163 4.22 -2.17 -13.51
CA CYS A 163 4.29 -3.57 -13.92
C CYS A 163 5.65 -3.91 -14.54
N ILE A 164 6.20 -3.08 -15.43
CA ILE A 164 7.54 -3.32 -15.99
C ILE A 164 8.60 -3.28 -14.90
N SER A 165 8.50 -2.36 -13.94
CA SER A 165 9.43 -2.32 -12.81
C SER A 165 9.32 -3.58 -11.95
N CYS A 166 8.11 -4.10 -11.72
CA CYS A 166 7.90 -5.37 -11.02
C CYS A 166 8.47 -6.55 -11.81
N TYR A 167 8.19 -6.64 -13.10
CA TYR A 167 8.65 -7.74 -13.97
C TYR A 167 10.16 -7.84 -14.07
N THR A 168 10.85 -6.70 -14.04
CA THR A 168 12.33 -6.61 -14.16
C THR A 168 13.07 -6.62 -12.82
N THR A 169 12.35 -6.58 -11.69
CA THR A 169 12.94 -6.64 -10.35
C THR A 169 12.90 -8.06 -9.81
N SER A 170 14.01 -8.53 -9.25
CA SER A 170 14.03 -9.80 -8.53
C SER A 170 13.54 -9.59 -7.10
N PHE A 171 12.28 -9.91 -6.85
CA PHE A 171 11.75 -10.00 -5.49
C PHE A 171 12.10 -11.35 -4.86
N GLY A 172 11.94 -11.45 -3.53
CA GLY A 172 12.00 -12.72 -2.81
C GLY A 172 11.00 -13.77 -3.34
N ASN A 173 10.83 -14.86 -2.64
CA ASN A 173 10.17 -16.07 -3.14
C ASN A 173 8.63 -16.01 -3.18
N ASP A 174 8.00 -14.92 -2.79
CA ASP A 174 6.56 -14.79 -2.58
C ASP A 174 5.81 -13.94 -3.61
N ARG A 175 6.43 -13.66 -4.76
CA ARG A 175 5.88 -12.76 -5.79
C ARG A 175 5.77 -13.43 -7.16
N GLY A 176 5.13 -14.60 -7.21
CA GLY A 176 4.97 -15.40 -8.44
C GLY A 176 4.34 -14.62 -9.58
N PHE A 177 3.35 -13.76 -9.32
CA PHE A 177 2.65 -12.93 -10.32
C PHE A 177 3.59 -11.99 -11.10
N THR A 178 4.75 -11.63 -10.56
CA THR A 178 5.72 -10.74 -11.24
C THR A 178 6.50 -11.44 -12.36
N THR A 179 6.30 -12.74 -12.56
CA THR A 179 7.07 -13.53 -13.52
C THR A 179 6.40 -13.69 -14.90
N ASP A 180 5.12 -13.32 -15.01
CA ASP A 180 4.33 -13.34 -16.24
C ASP A 180 3.64 -12.00 -16.44
N LEU A 181 3.63 -11.49 -17.68
CA LEU A 181 3.11 -10.15 -17.99
C LEU A 181 1.58 -10.08 -17.95
N ALA A 182 0.90 -11.14 -18.39
CA ALA A 182 -0.57 -11.19 -18.35
C ALA A 182 -1.07 -11.30 -16.91
N GLU A 183 -0.49 -12.23 -16.12
CA GLU A 183 -0.84 -12.38 -14.70
C GLU A 183 -0.55 -11.14 -13.90
N LEU A 184 0.55 -10.44 -14.20
CA LEU A 184 0.90 -9.18 -13.55
C LEU A 184 -0.11 -8.07 -13.86
N GLY A 185 -0.54 -7.95 -15.12
CA GLY A 185 -1.59 -7.01 -15.52
C GLY A 185 -2.93 -7.31 -14.82
N GLU A 186 -3.33 -8.56 -14.80
CA GLU A 186 -4.54 -8.99 -14.09
C GLU A 186 -4.46 -8.75 -12.58
N THR A 187 -3.32 -9.05 -11.95
CA THR A 187 -3.09 -8.78 -10.52
C THR A 187 -3.18 -7.28 -10.24
N TYR A 188 -2.65 -6.44 -11.13
CA TYR A 188 -2.79 -4.98 -11.01
C TYR A 188 -4.25 -4.55 -11.06
N ARG A 189 -5.07 -5.11 -11.96
CA ARG A 189 -6.53 -4.84 -12.02
C ARG A 189 -7.25 -5.26 -10.75
N LEU A 190 -6.93 -6.42 -10.19
CA LEU A 190 -7.51 -6.89 -8.93
C LEU A 190 -7.15 -5.94 -7.76
N TYR A 191 -5.87 -5.57 -7.65
CA TYR A 191 -5.43 -4.56 -6.69
C TYR A 191 -6.19 -3.23 -6.86
N TRP A 192 -6.29 -2.73 -8.09
CA TRP A 192 -6.98 -1.49 -8.38
C TRP A 192 -8.45 -1.53 -7.98
N ARG A 193 -9.15 -2.60 -8.36
CA ARG A 193 -10.55 -2.83 -7.98
C ARG A 193 -10.74 -2.82 -6.46
N LEU A 194 -9.82 -3.45 -5.71
CA LEU A 194 -9.90 -3.48 -4.26
C LEU A 194 -9.65 -2.09 -3.66
N MET A 195 -8.71 -1.31 -4.20
CA MET A 195 -8.47 0.07 -3.75
C MET A 195 -9.67 0.98 -4.03
N GLN A 196 -10.32 0.85 -5.18
CA GLN A 196 -11.57 1.57 -5.48
C GLN A 196 -12.68 1.19 -4.51
N HIS A 197 -12.78 -0.09 -4.13
CA HIS A 197 -13.72 -0.53 -3.10
C HIS A 197 -13.46 0.20 -1.78
N TRP A 198 -12.21 0.20 -1.29
CA TRP A 198 -11.86 0.89 -0.04
C TRP A 198 -12.19 2.38 -0.08
N GLN A 199 -11.88 3.07 -1.17
CA GLN A 199 -12.24 4.48 -1.33
C GLN A 199 -13.76 4.70 -1.28
N SER A 200 -14.55 3.79 -1.84
CA SER A 200 -16.01 3.88 -1.87
C SER A 200 -16.67 3.65 -0.51
N VAL A 201 -16.17 2.69 0.28
CA VAL A 201 -16.78 2.29 1.57
C VAL A 201 -16.18 3.03 2.76
N LEU A 202 -14.97 3.59 2.63
CA LEU A 202 -14.23 4.32 3.67
C LEU A 202 -13.83 5.74 3.21
N PRO A 203 -14.79 6.61 2.88
CA PRO A 203 -14.48 7.95 2.40
C PRO A 203 -13.65 8.74 3.42
N GLY A 204 -12.58 9.40 2.94
CA GLY A 204 -11.69 10.22 3.75
C GLY A 204 -10.60 9.45 4.54
N MET A 205 -10.60 8.12 4.52
CA MET A 205 -9.53 7.33 5.16
C MET A 205 -8.29 7.17 4.29
N VAL A 206 -8.46 7.14 2.96
CA VAL A 206 -7.39 6.88 1.98
C VAL A 206 -7.05 8.16 1.22
N HIS A 207 -5.80 8.57 1.29
CA HIS A 207 -5.22 9.67 0.50
C HIS A 207 -4.37 9.10 -0.64
N GLU A 208 -4.68 9.48 -1.89
CA GLU A 208 -3.91 9.03 -3.05
C GLU A 208 -2.73 9.96 -3.32
N VAL A 209 -1.54 9.39 -3.44
CA VAL A 209 -0.31 10.09 -3.84
C VAL A 209 0.20 9.49 -5.15
N ARG A 210 0.17 10.27 -6.21
CA ARG A 210 0.71 9.88 -7.52
C ARG A 210 2.20 10.12 -7.59
N TYR A 211 2.94 9.07 -7.94
CA TYR A 211 4.40 9.13 -8.06
C TYR A 211 4.88 10.21 -9.02
N GLU A 212 4.22 10.34 -10.16
CA GLU A 212 4.55 11.33 -11.19
C GLU A 212 4.42 12.75 -10.62
N ARG A 213 3.31 13.04 -9.93
CA ARG A 213 3.08 14.33 -9.29
C ARG A 213 4.06 14.58 -8.15
N LEU A 214 4.34 13.55 -7.33
CA LEU A 214 5.32 13.65 -6.24
C LEU A 214 6.72 14.02 -6.75
N VAL A 215 7.12 13.49 -7.92
CA VAL A 215 8.42 13.77 -8.52
C VAL A 215 8.43 15.14 -9.20
N ASP A 216 7.32 15.55 -9.80
CA ASP A 216 7.20 16.80 -10.55
C ASP A 216 7.01 18.02 -9.66
N ASP A 217 6.27 17.85 -8.57
CA ASP A 217 5.97 18.89 -7.58
C ASP A 217 6.03 18.30 -6.17
N LEU A 218 7.26 18.09 -5.71
CA LEU A 218 7.56 17.48 -4.43
C LEU A 218 6.94 18.26 -3.27
N GLU A 219 7.09 19.58 -3.26
CA GLU A 219 6.66 20.42 -2.15
C GLU A 219 5.13 20.39 -2.00
N THR A 220 4.39 20.71 -3.07
CA THR A 220 2.92 20.74 -2.99
C THR A 220 2.35 19.37 -2.62
N THR A 221 2.84 18.30 -3.25
CA THR A 221 2.35 16.94 -2.97
C THR A 221 2.65 16.52 -1.53
N THR A 222 3.81 16.90 -0.98
CA THR A 222 4.17 16.61 0.41
C THR A 222 3.33 17.43 1.38
N ARG A 223 3.06 18.72 1.10
CA ARG A 223 2.18 19.56 1.92
C ARG A 223 0.77 18.97 2.03
N GLU A 224 0.16 18.59 0.92
CA GLU A 224 -1.15 17.94 0.90
C GLU A 224 -1.16 16.63 1.72
N THR A 225 -0.06 15.88 1.64
CA THR A 225 0.08 14.64 2.42
C THR A 225 0.20 14.93 3.93
N LEU A 226 0.99 15.94 4.32
CA LEU A 226 1.11 16.35 5.73
C LEU A 226 -0.21 16.93 6.26
N ASP A 227 -0.94 17.71 5.48
CA ASP A 227 -2.27 18.21 5.83
C ASP A 227 -3.24 17.05 6.09
N PHE A 228 -3.22 16.01 5.24
CA PHE A 228 -4.00 14.80 5.45
C PHE A 228 -3.61 14.08 6.76
N LEU A 229 -2.34 14.11 7.15
CA LEU A 229 -1.84 13.55 8.41
C LEU A 229 -2.09 14.45 9.62
N GLY A 230 -2.56 15.69 9.41
CA GLY A 230 -2.78 16.68 10.46
C GLY A 230 -1.48 17.22 11.05
N LEU A 231 -0.43 17.36 10.23
CA LEU A 231 0.88 17.85 10.60
C LEU A 231 1.23 19.14 9.86
N GLU A 232 1.98 20.01 10.53
CA GLU A 232 2.53 21.22 9.92
C GLU A 232 3.66 20.90 8.95
N TRP A 233 3.98 21.83 8.07
CA TRP A 233 5.08 21.71 7.12
C TRP A 233 6.45 21.72 7.81
N SER A 234 7.39 20.91 7.29
CA SER A 234 8.82 21.00 7.61
C SER A 234 9.64 20.96 6.33
N ASP A 235 10.59 21.90 6.19
CA ASP A 235 11.51 21.95 5.05
C ASP A 235 12.44 20.72 4.98
N ASP A 236 12.61 20.00 6.07
CA ASP A 236 13.40 18.76 6.14
C ASP A 236 12.88 17.70 5.15
N CYS A 237 11.58 17.73 4.82
CA CYS A 237 10.98 16.85 3.83
C CYS A 237 11.58 17.02 2.43
N LEU A 238 12.06 18.22 2.06
CA LEU A 238 12.71 18.47 0.77
C LEU A 238 14.12 17.90 0.71
N GLU A 239 14.76 17.75 1.87
CA GLU A 239 16.12 17.24 2.00
C GLU A 239 16.17 15.72 2.28
N TYR A 240 15.08 15.00 1.99
CA TYR A 240 14.88 13.57 2.29
C TYR A 240 16.04 12.67 1.83
N HIS A 241 16.76 13.04 0.76
CA HIS A 241 17.89 12.31 0.22
C HIS A 241 19.12 12.32 1.15
N ARG A 242 19.17 13.24 2.13
CA ARG A 242 20.18 13.34 3.19
C ARG A 242 19.81 12.55 4.44
N ASN A 243 18.59 12.09 4.57
CA ASN A 243 18.14 11.31 5.71
C ASN A 243 18.97 10.01 5.83
N PRO A 244 19.69 9.78 6.96
CA PRO A 244 20.60 8.64 7.12
C PRO A 244 19.91 7.29 7.34
N ARG A 245 18.59 7.29 7.49
CA ARG A 245 17.79 6.07 7.75
C ARG A 245 18.18 4.92 6.83
N LEU A 246 18.30 3.73 7.38
CA LEU A 246 18.56 2.52 6.60
C LEU A 246 17.30 2.11 5.81
N VAL A 247 17.41 2.06 4.49
CA VAL A 247 16.36 1.58 3.59
C VAL A 247 16.71 0.18 3.10
N THR A 248 15.84 -0.79 3.35
CA THR A 248 16.08 -2.22 3.05
C THR A 248 15.28 -2.74 1.85
N THR A 249 14.71 -1.85 1.03
CA THR A 249 13.86 -2.23 -0.10
C THR A 249 14.62 -2.27 -1.43
N ALA A 250 14.02 -2.88 -2.45
CA ALA A 250 14.55 -2.88 -3.82
C ALA A 250 14.71 -1.47 -4.45
N SER A 251 14.23 -0.42 -3.77
CA SER A 251 14.34 0.99 -4.19
C SER A 251 15.42 1.77 -3.42
N MET A 252 16.24 1.11 -2.59
CA MET A 252 17.23 1.73 -1.69
C MET A 252 18.14 2.75 -2.37
N THR A 253 18.70 2.43 -3.53
CA THR A 253 19.61 3.32 -4.25
C THR A 253 18.92 4.54 -4.85
N GLN A 254 17.62 4.43 -5.12
CA GLN A 254 16.84 5.48 -5.79
C GLN A 254 16.49 6.63 -4.84
N VAL A 255 16.23 6.34 -3.57
CA VAL A 255 15.82 7.34 -2.57
C VAL A 255 16.98 8.13 -1.97
N ARG A 256 18.22 7.76 -2.29
CA ARG A 256 19.45 8.47 -1.89
C ARG A 256 19.84 9.61 -2.84
N GLN A 257 19.05 9.86 -3.85
CA GLN A 257 19.23 10.92 -4.83
C GLN A 257 18.03 11.84 -4.84
N PRO A 258 18.19 13.12 -5.20
CA PRO A 258 17.05 13.99 -5.46
C PRO A 258 16.06 13.35 -6.44
N ALA A 259 14.78 13.68 -6.33
CA ALA A 259 13.74 13.14 -7.21
C ALA A 259 14.12 13.35 -8.69
N TYR A 260 13.94 12.29 -9.50
CA TYR A 260 14.31 12.31 -10.91
C TYR A 260 13.20 11.72 -11.78
N ARG A 261 13.00 12.32 -12.96
CA ARG A 261 11.93 11.96 -13.90
C ARG A 261 12.25 10.75 -14.79
N SER A 262 13.49 10.24 -14.80
CA SER A 262 13.90 9.18 -15.74
C SER A 262 13.20 7.84 -15.56
N SER A 263 12.45 7.70 -14.48
CA SER A 263 11.60 6.53 -14.22
C SER A 263 10.21 6.64 -14.82
N ILE A 264 9.75 7.84 -15.21
CA ILE A 264 8.43 8.10 -15.81
C ILE A 264 8.47 7.74 -17.29
N GLY A 265 7.46 6.99 -17.74
CA GLY A 265 7.35 6.57 -19.14
C GLY A 265 8.40 5.55 -19.58
N ARG A 266 9.09 4.91 -18.63
CA ARG A 266 10.14 3.92 -18.91
C ARG A 266 9.62 2.70 -19.67
N TRP A 267 8.34 2.37 -19.51
CA TRP A 267 7.66 1.28 -20.19
C TRP A 267 7.72 1.40 -21.72
N ARG A 268 7.78 2.60 -22.29
CA ARG A 268 7.84 2.85 -23.75
C ARG A 268 9.04 2.17 -24.41
N ARG A 269 10.14 1.98 -23.67
CA ARG A 269 11.34 1.26 -24.19
C ARG A 269 11.08 -0.22 -24.42
N TYR A 270 10.02 -0.75 -23.84
CA TYR A 270 9.65 -2.17 -23.89
C TYR A 270 8.32 -2.39 -24.62
N GLU A 271 7.68 -1.33 -25.09
CA GLU A 271 6.32 -1.35 -25.67
C GLU A 271 6.08 -2.48 -26.68
N PRO A 272 7.00 -2.77 -27.65
CA PRO A 272 6.80 -3.86 -28.60
C PRO A 272 6.69 -5.26 -27.97
N HIS A 273 7.04 -5.39 -26.70
CA HIS A 273 7.05 -6.65 -25.95
C HIS A 273 5.94 -6.72 -24.89
N LEU A 274 5.10 -5.70 -24.77
CA LEU A 274 4.13 -5.56 -23.68
C LEU A 274 2.69 -5.97 -24.07
N GLY A 275 2.45 -6.52 -25.26
CA GLY A 275 1.09 -6.82 -25.74
C GLY A 275 0.23 -7.53 -24.68
N ALA A 276 0.73 -8.62 -24.09
CA ALA A 276 0.00 -9.37 -23.07
C ALA A 276 -0.27 -8.55 -21.79
N LEU A 277 0.64 -7.67 -21.39
CA LEU A 277 0.45 -6.77 -20.25
C LEU A 277 -0.62 -5.72 -20.56
N LEU A 278 -0.53 -5.07 -21.73
CA LEU A 278 -1.45 -4.00 -22.12
C LEU A 278 -2.86 -4.52 -22.26
N GLU A 279 -3.03 -5.72 -22.86
CA GLU A 279 -4.31 -6.41 -22.96
C GLU A 279 -4.89 -6.70 -21.56
N ALA A 280 -4.07 -7.23 -20.64
CA ALA A 280 -4.50 -7.55 -19.29
C ALA A 280 -4.82 -6.30 -18.46
N LEU A 281 -4.11 -5.18 -18.63
CA LEU A 281 -4.41 -3.90 -17.97
C LEU A 281 -5.69 -3.27 -18.51
N GLY A 282 -6.00 -3.42 -19.80
CA GLY A 282 -7.20 -2.87 -20.42
C GLY A 282 -7.29 -1.35 -20.28
N ASP A 283 -8.43 -0.85 -19.79
CA ASP A 283 -8.73 0.56 -19.56
C ASP A 283 -7.79 1.26 -18.57
N LEU A 284 -7.10 0.52 -17.72
CA LEU A 284 -6.11 1.11 -16.79
C LEU A 284 -4.86 1.63 -17.50
N THR A 285 -4.66 1.34 -18.77
CA THR A 285 -3.57 1.94 -19.57
C THR A 285 -3.74 3.44 -19.74
N ASP A 286 -4.98 3.96 -19.64
CA ASP A 286 -5.30 5.37 -19.77
C ASP A 286 -5.30 6.10 -18.42
N TYR A 287 -5.14 5.36 -17.31
CA TYR A 287 -5.10 5.94 -15.99
C TYR A 287 -3.80 6.73 -15.76
N GLY A 288 -3.97 8.03 -15.51
CA GLY A 288 -2.84 8.93 -15.24
C GLY A 288 -2.30 9.66 -16.46
N ILE A 289 -2.88 9.49 -17.64
CA ILE A 289 -2.70 10.42 -18.73
C ILE A 289 -3.54 11.65 -18.38
N GLU A 290 -2.92 12.64 -17.71
CA GLU A 290 -3.52 14.00 -17.80
C GLU A 290 -3.49 14.36 -19.28
N PRO A 291 -4.61 14.84 -19.87
CA PRO A 291 -4.56 15.37 -21.22
C PRO A 291 -3.47 16.45 -21.21
N ASP A 292 -2.52 16.36 -22.16
CA ASP A 292 -1.49 17.36 -22.34
C ASP A 292 -2.16 18.74 -22.23
N LYS A 293 -1.76 19.53 -21.24
CA LYS A 293 -2.16 20.93 -21.17
C LYS A 293 -1.51 21.60 -22.37
N GLU A 294 -2.32 21.80 -23.46
CA GLU A 294 -1.99 22.66 -24.57
C GLU A 294 -1.70 24.09 -24.09
#